data_3bab0f175edc33ba45a9f5e2b0cebc22
#
_entry.id   3bab0f175edc33ba45a9f5e2b0cebc22
#
_cell.length_a   1.000
_cell.length_b   1.000
_cell.length_c   1.000
_cell.angle_alpha   90.00
_cell.angle_beta   90.00
_cell.angle_gamma   90.00
#
_symmetry.space_group_name_H-M   'P 1'
#
loop_
_entity.id
_entity.type
_entity.pdbx_description
1 polymer ?
#
loop_
_entity_poly.entity_id
_entity_poly.type
_entity_poly.pdbx_seq_one_letter_code
_entity_poly.pdbx_strand_id
1 'polypeptide(L)'
;MSRNVIPFQELRMSDVEQVGGKNASLGEMISQLPASVRVPGGFATTADAYREFLAYQGLAERISSALESLDVDDVVALARTGAQIRQWIVDTPFPPALEADIKAAYEKLTAEGEGSFAVRSSATAEDLPDASFAGQQETFLNVRGIDAVLVKIREVFASLYTDRAISYRSHKGFAHAQVALSAGVQRMVRSDLGAAGVMFTIDTESGFPDVVFVTSSYGLGETVVQGAVNADEFYVHKPMLAQGKRAVIRRTLGSKQLQMIYASDDEPGKRVRTIEVPPEQRSRYSLSEAEVEELARCAVLIEKHYGRPMDIEWGKDGVDGKLYILQARPETVKSQQKGKVEQRYKLKARGTVLAEGRAIGQKIGIGCVRVVLDVAEMERVRPGDILVTDMTDPNWEPVMKRASA
;
A
#
# COMPACT_ATOMS: atom_id res chain seq x y z
N MET A 1 15.21 -11.28 -26.91
CA MET A 1 15.50 -11.65 -25.51
C MET A 1 14.63 -10.76 -24.64
N SER A 2 13.86 -11.35 -23.74
CA SER A 2 13.09 -10.54 -22.77
C SER A 2 14.07 -9.80 -21.86
N ARG A 3 13.75 -8.56 -21.48
CA ARG A 3 14.58 -7.77 -20.56
C ARG A 3 14.25 -8.21 -19.14
N ASN A 4 15.24 -8.53 -18.32
CA ASN A 4 15.04 -8.90 -16.92
C ASN A 4 14.70 -7.72 -16.02
N VAL A 5 15.19 -6.52 -16.38
CA VAL A 5 15.03 -5.30 -15.60
C VAL A 5 14.69 -4.14 -16.53
N ILE A 6 13.70 -3.33 -16.14
CA ILE A 6 13.23 -2.17 -16.91
C ILE A 6 13.21 -0.94 -16.00
N PRO A 7 13.89 0.18 -16.36
CA PRO A 7 13.77 1.45 -15.67
C PRO A 7 12.33 1.99 -15.72
N PHE A 8 11.84 2.63 -14.64
CA PHE A 8 10.46 3.12 -14.58
C PHE A 8 10.11 4.08 -15.73
N GLN A 9 11.02 4.95 -16.14
CA GLN A 9 10.75 5.90 -17.24
C GLN A 9 10.46 5.23 -18.60
N GLU A 10 10.80 3.95 -18.75
CA GLU A 10 10.52 3.18 -19.97
C GLU A 10 9.20 2.40 -19.90
N LEU A 11 8.57 2.33 -18.72
CA LEU A 11 7.33 1.59 -18.50
C LEU A 11 6.09 2.40 -18.82
N ARG A 12 5.02 1.69 -19.18
CA ARG A 12 3.68 2.20 -19.48
C ARG A 12 2.62 1.29 -18.87
N MET A 13 1.37 1.76 -18.83
CA MET A 13 0.24 0.92 -18.42
C MET A 13 0.01 -0.30 -19.31
N SER A 14 0.54 -0.32 -20.53
CA SER A 14 0.56 -1.53 -21.38
C SER A 14 1.45 -2.66 -20.87
N ASP A 15 2.34 -2.38 -19.91
CA ASP A 15 3.36 -3.32 -19.43
C ASP A 15 2.95 -4.05 -18.13
N VAL A 16 1.66 -3.95 -17.74
CA VAL A 16 1.13 -4.56 -16.50
C VAL A 16 1.43 -6.07 -16.44
N GLU A 17 1.32 -6.78 -17.55
CA GLU A 17 1.62 -8.21 -17.62
C GLU A 17 3.11 -8.54 -17.39
N GLN A 18 3.99 -7.56 -17.63
CA GLN A 18 5.43 -7.72 -17.44
C GLN A 18 5.91 -7.30 -16.06
N VAL A 19 5.36 -6.20 -15.50
CA VAL A 19 5.91 -5.59 -14.28
C VAL A 19 4.87 -5.36 -13.17
N GLY A 20 3.64 -5.80 -13.39
CA GLY A 20 2.54 -5.57 -12.45
C GLY A 20 2.01 -4.13 -12.45
N GLY A 21 0.81 -3.96 -11.89
CA GLY A 21 0.07 -2.69 -11.95
C GLY A 21 0.78 -1.52 -11.28
N LYS A 22 1.41 -1.73 -10.13
CA LYS A 22 2.10 -0.65 -9.40
C LYS A 22 3.29 -0.08 -10.16
N ASN A 23 4.16 -0.96 -10.70
CA ASN A 23 5.34 -0.53 -11.45
C ASN A 23 4.96 0.09 -12.79
N ALA A 24 3.97 -0.46 -13.48
CA ALA A 24 3.43 0.10 -14.72
C ALA A 24 2.87 1.51 -14.48
N SER A 25 2.10 1.71 -13.41
CA SER A 25 1.53 3.02 -13.04
C SER A 25 2.61 4.05 -12.70
N LEU A 26 3.68 3.67 -11.99
CA LEU A 26 4.81 4.56 -11.73
C LEU A 26 5.46 5.02 -13.04
N GLY A 27 5.73 4.10 -13.94
CA GLY A 27 6.32 4.42 -15.24
C GLY A 27 5.41 5.29 -16.11
N GLU A 28 4.12 5.00 -16.14
CA GLU A 28 3.11 5.80 -16.83
C GLU A 28 3.13 7.25 -16.32
N MET A 29 3.10 7.45 -15.00
CA MET A 29 3.12 8.78 -14.41
C MET A 29 4.41 9.54 -14.71
N ILE A 30 5.58 8.88 -14.62
CA ILE A 30 6.88 9.51 -14.95
C ILE A 30 6.93 9.99 -16.40
N SER A 31 6.37 9.21 -17.32
CA SER A 31 6.55 9.41 -18.74
C SER A 31 5.45 10.24 -19.42
N GLN A 32 4.23 10.23 -18.87
CA GLN A 32 3.06 10.83 -19.51
C GLN A 32 2.52 12.06 -18.79
N LEU A 33 2.85 12.25 -17.51
CA LEU A 33 2.37 13.39 -16.75
C LEU A 33 3.35 14.57 -16.77
N PRO A 34 2.87 15.81 -16.58
CA PRO A 34 3.74 16.98 -16.50
C PRO A 34 4.76 16.87 -15.36
N ALA A 35 5.91 17.53 -15.49
CA ALA A 35 6.99 17.56 -14.47
C ALA A 35 6.55 18.10 -13.10
N SER A 36 5.38 18.73 -13.00
CA SER A 36 4.78 19.13 -11.73
C SER A 36 4.32 17.92 -10.90
N VAL A 37 4.02 16.78 -11.54
CA VAL A 37 3.76 15.49 -10.88
C VAL A 37 5.10 14.77 -10.73
N ARG A 38 5.77 15.00 -9.61
CA ARG A 38 7.07 14.40 -9.33
C ARG A 38 6.90 12.97 -8.83
N VAL A 39 7.54 12.03 -9.50
CA VAL A 39 7.56 10.62 -9.11
C VAL A 39 9.02 10.18 -8.93
N PRO A 40 9.40 9.57 -7.79
CA PRO A 40 10.77 9.10 -7.61
C PRO A 40 11.14 8.03 -8.64
N GLY A 41 12.35 8.14 -9.18
CA GLY A 41 12.89 7.17 -10.13
C GLY A 41 13.14 5.79 -9.52
N GLY A 42 13.32 4.81 -10.39
CA GLY A 42 13.57 3.43 -9.99
C GLY A 42 13.59 2.49 -11.19
N PHE A 43 13.55 1.21 -10.90
CA PHE A 43 13.44 0.14 -11.87
C PHE A 43 12.57 -1.02 -11.37
N ALA A 44 12.10 -1.85 -12.27
CA ALA A 44 11.35 -3.06 -11.98
C ALA A 44 12.06 -4.30 -12.54
N THR A 45 12.07 -5.41 -11.82
CA THR A 45 12.31 -6.72 -12.42
C THR A 45 11.06 -7.14 -13.19
N THR A 46 11.20 -8.00 -14.21
CA THR A 46 10.04 -8.47 -14.98
C THR A 46 9.47 -9.77 -14.42
N ALA A 47 8.23 -10.09 -14.82
CA ALA A 47 7.63 -11.40 -14.54
C ALA A 47 8.44 -12.55 -15.16
N ASP A 48 9.08 -12.31 -16.31
CA ASP A 48 9.96 -13.31 -16.94
C ASP A 48 11.23 -13.52 -16.11
N ALA A 49 11.80 -12.45 -15.55
CA ALA A 49 12.93 -12.55 -14.61
C ALA A 49 12.57 -13.38 -13.36
N TYR A 50 11.36 -13.22 -12.84
CA TYR A 50 10.84 -14.03 -11.75
C TYR A 50 10.73 -15.52 -12.14
N ARG A 51 10.19 -15.81 -13.33
CA ARG A 51 10.08 -17.19 -13.84
C ARG A 51 11.44 -17.81 -14.10
N GLU A 52 12.37 -17.05 -14.68
CA GLU A 52 13.77 -17.49 -14.88
C GLU A 52 14.44 -17.81 -13.54
N PHE A 53 14.25 -16.97 -12.54
CA PHE A 53 14.77 -17.22 -11.20
C PHE A 53 14.18 -18.50 -10.59
N LEU A 54 12.88 -18.74 -10.69
CA LEU A 54 12.27 -19.97 -10.18
C LEU A 54 12.75 -21.23 -10.94
N ALA A 55 13.01 -21.13 -12.23
CA ALA A 55 13.52 -22.23 -13.02
C ALA A 55 15.01 -22.55 -12.70
N TYR A 56 15.70 -21.65 -12.00
CA TYR A 56 17.12 -21.82 -11.69
C TYR A 56 17.31 -22.82 -10.56
N GLN A 57 18.29 -23.73 -10.72
CA GLN A 57 18.69 -24.76 -9.76
C GLN A 57 17.54 -25.68 -9.27
N GLY A 58 16.51 -25.91 -10.09
CA GLY A 58 15.41 -26.82 -9.75
C GLY A 58 14.49 -26.29 -8.66
N LEU A 59 14.44 -24.95 -8.44
CA LEU A 59 13.63 -24.36 -7.39
C LEU A 59 12.13 -24.52 -7.67
N ALA A 60 11.70 -24.36 -8.94
CA ALA A 60 10.30 -24.51 -9.33
C ALA A 60 9.76 -25.91 -9.05
N GLU A 61 10.51 -26.95 -9.37
CA GLU A 61 10.15 -28.35 -9.14
C GLU A 61 10.03 -28.66 -7.65
N ARG A 62 10.94 -28.13 -6.84
CA ARG A 62 10.90 -28.29 -5.37
C ARG A 62 9.65 -27.63 -4.78
N ILE A 63 9.30 -26.43 -5.25
CA ILE A 63 8.12 -25.69 -4.82
C ILE A 63 6.85 -26.44 -5.24
N SER A 64 6.75 -26.88 -6.50
CA SER A 64 5.60 -27.62 -7.02
C SER A 64 5.34 -28.88 -6.19
N SER A 65 6.38 -29.69 -5.96
CA SER A 65 6.26 -30.92 -5.18
C SER A 65 5.80 -30.67 -3.72
N ALA A 66 6.25 -29.58 -3.11
CA ALA A 66 5.81 -29.21 -1.76
C ALA A 66 4.36 -28.77 -1.70
N LEU A 67 3.86 -28.10 -2.74
CA LEU A 67 2.49 -27.61 -2.80
C LEU A 67 1.48 -28.68 -3.25
N GLU A 68 1.88 -29.64 -4.09
CA GLU A 68 1.01 -30.74 -4.54
C GLU A 68 0.53 -31.65 -3.41
N SER A 69 1.33 -31.81 -2.38
CA SER A 69 1.01 -32.64 -1.19
C SER A 69 0.39 -31.85 -0.05
N LEU A 70 0.18 -30.54 -0.20
CA LEU A 70 -0.24 -29.65 0.87
C LEU A 70 -1.77 -29.59 0.96
N ASP A 71 -2.30 -29.97 2.13
CA ASP A 71 -3.65 -29.60 2.54
C ASP A 71 -3.63 -28.16 3.06
N VAL A 72 -4.25 -27.24 2.33
CA VAL A 72 -4.27 -25.80 2.68
C VAL A 72 -5.21 -25.47 3.84
N ASP A 73 -6.07 -26.41 4.25
CA ASP A 73 -6.96 -26.26 5.39
C ASP A 73 -6.26 -26.71 6.70
N ASP A 74 -5.15 -27.47 6.60
CA ASP A 74 -4.25 -27.72 7.73
C ASP A 74 -3.32 -26.51 7.93
N VAL A 75 -3.72 -25.61 8.83
CA VAL A 75 -3.01 -24.37 9.14
C VAL A 75 -1.56 -24.60 9.57
N VAL A 76 -1.27 -25.70 10.26
CA VAL A 76 0.09 -26.03 10.73
C VAL A 76 0.97 -26.50 9.57
N ALA A 77 0.42 -27.38 8.72
CA ALA A 77 1.12 -27.84 7.52
C ALA A 77 1.36 -26.65 6.54
N LEU A 78 0.35 -25.80 6.36
CA LEU A 78 0.43 -24.60 5.52
C LEU A 78 1.54 -23.65 6.00
N ALA A 79 1.56 -23.32 7.29
CA ALA A 79 2.58 -22.43 7.87
C ALA A 79 3.99 -23.00 7.72
N ARG A 80 4.18 -24.28 7.98
CA ARG A 80 5.48 -24.96 7.82
C ARG A 80 5.94 -24.99 6.37
N THR A 81 5.07 -25.41 5.46
CA THR A 81 5.40 -25.52 4.02
C THR A 81 5.65 -24.13 3.42
N GLY A 82 4.82 -23.13 3.73
CA GLY A 82 5.02 -21.75 3.30
C GLY A 82 6.37 -21.18 3.78
N ALA A 83 6.71 -21.36 5.05
CA ALA A 83 8.00 -20.93 5.61
C ALA A 83 9.19 -21.62 4.90
N GLN A 84 9.08 -22.92 4.63
CA GLN A 84 10.11 -23.67 3.96
C GLN A 84 10.34 -23.20 2.50
N ILE A 85 9.26 -22.95 1.76
CA ILE A 85 9.34 -22.43 0.39
C ILE A 85 9.98 -21.04 0.39
N ARG A 86 9.56 -20.14 1.28
CA ARG A 86 10.14 -18.79 1.40
C ARG A 86 11.63 -18.84 1.69
N GLN A 87 12.06 -19.75 2.56
CA GLN A 87 13.49 -19.94 2.85
C GLN A 87 14.26 -20.42 1.61
N TRP A 88 13.74 -21.38 0.85
CA TRP A 88 14.40 -21.84 -0.38
C TRP A 88 14.58 -20.71 -1.39
N ILE A 89 13.57 -19.84 -1.54
CA ILE A 89 13.64 -18.69 -2.45
C ILE A 89 14.73 -17.70 -1.99
N VAL A 90 14.77 -17.38 -0.70
CA VAL A 90 15.75 -16.43 -0.14
C VAL A 90 17.18 -16.97 -0.24
N ASP A 91 17.37 -18.28 -0.04
CA ASP A 91 18.70 -18.93 -0.07
C ASP A 91 19.21 -19.18 -1.51
N THR A 92 18.32 -19.23 -2.50
CA THR A 92 18.72 -19.46 -3.89
C THR A 92 19.37 -18.19 -4.46
N PRO A 93 20.60 -18.28 -5.02
CA PRO A 93 21.24 -17.15 -5.68
C PRO A 93 20.49 -16.80 -6.98
N PHE A 94 20.58 -15.56 -7.41
CA PHE A 94 20.07 -15.20 -8.74
C PHE A 94 20.86 -15.87 -9.87
N PRO A 95 20.21 -16.16 -11.01
CA PRO A 95 20.94 -16.45 -12.25
C PRO A 95 21.95 -15.33 -12.53
N PRO A 96 23.18 -15.63 -12.96
CA PRO A 96 24.23 -14.61 -13.13
C PRO A 96 23.83 -13.44 -14.04
N ALA A 97 23.07 -13.71 -15.10
CA ALA A 97 22.58 -12.67 -16.01
C ALA A 97 21.60 -11.73 -15.33
N LEU A 98 20.63 -12.26 -14.56
CA LEU A 98 19.65 -11.47 -13.83
C LEU A 98 20.33 -10.62 -12.75
N GLU A 99 21.27 -11.19 -12.01
CA GLU A 99 22.02 -10.44 -11.00
C GLU A 99 22.82 -9.29 -11.62
N ALA A 100 23.47 -9.53 -12.76
CA ALA A 100 24.21 -8.50 -13.49
C ALA A 100 23.29 -7.37 -13.97
N ASP A 101 22.08 -7.70 -14.49
CA ASP A 101 21.11 -6.71 -14.93
C ASP A 101 20.58 -5.85 -13.76
N ILE A 102 20.32 -6.47 -12.59
CA ILE A 102 19.91 -5.73 -11.38
C ILE A 102 21.03 -4.79 -10.92
N LYS A 103 22.28 -5.27 -10.88
CA LYS A 103 23.43 -4.45 -10.49
C LYS A 103 23.62 -3.26 -11.43
N ALA A 104 23.54 -3.48 -12.72
CA ALA A 104 23.67 -2.42 -13.72
C ALA A 104 22.54 -1.36 -13.62
N ALA A 105 21.30 -1.79 -13.31
CA ALA A 105 20.19 -0.87 -13.08
C ALA A 105 20.37 -0.07 -11.77
N TYR A 106 20.87 -0.73 -10.72
CA TYR A 106 21.19 -0.09 -9.45
C TYR A 106 22.30 0.97 -9.61
N GLU A 107 23.38 0.65 -10.31
CA GLU A 107 24.48 1.58 -10.60
C GLU A 107 23.99 2.84 -11.32
N LYS A 108 23.14 2.66 -12.33
CA LYS A 108 22.51 3.80 -13.03
C LYS A 108 21.63 4.64 -12.10
N LEU A 109 20.85 4.00 -11.23
CA LEU A 109 19.98 4.69 -10.29
C LEU A 109 20.76 5.44 -9.22
N THR A 110 21.97 5.00 -8.88
CA THR A 110 22.84 5.62 -7.87
C THR A 110 23.92 6.52 -8.45
N ALA A 111 23.99 6.70 -9.77
CA ALA A 111 25.01 7.54 -10.43
C ALA A 111 25.03 9.01 -9.94
N GLU A 112 23.88 9.53 -9.50
CA GLU A 112 23.74 10.89 -8.93
C GLU A 112 23.94 10.93 -7.41
N GLY A 113 24.33 9.83 -6.79
CA GLY A 113 24.58 9.69 -5.36
C GLY A 113 23.88 8.49 -4.74
N GLU A 114 24.47 8.00 -3.66
CA GLU A 114 23.86 6.97 -2.85
C GLU A 114 22.52 7.43 -2.28
N GLY A 115 21.64 6.47 -2.01
CA GLY A 115 20.31 6.73 -1.47
C GLY A 115 19.76 5.51 -0.75
N SER A 116 18.57 5.67 -0.23
CA SER A 116 17.76 4.55 0.27
C SER A 116 16.63 4.26 -0.71
N PHE A 117 16.19 3.01 -0.71
CA PHE A 117 15.20 2.51 -1.66
C PHE A 117 14.05 1.83 -0.94
N ALA A 118 12.85 1.94 -1.52
CA ALA A 118 11.74 1.05 -1.23
C ALA A 118 11.80 -0.12 -2.22
N VAL A 119 11.78 -1.35 -1.71
CA VAL A 119 11.67 -2.56 -2.53
C VAL A 119 10.29 -3.14 -2.28
N ARG A 120 9.44 -3.16 -3.32
CA ARG A 120 8.02 -3.53 -3.21
C ARG A 120 7.61 -4.53 -4.27
N SER A 121 6.64 -5.37 -3.90
CA SER A 121 6.00 -6.28 -4.84
C SER A 121 5.01 -5.56 -5.76
N SER A 122 4.91 -6.03 -6.99
CA SER A 122 3.90 -5.64 -7.97
C SER A 122 3.48 -6.90 -8.72
N ALA A 123 2.28 -7.40 -8.41
CA ALA A 123 1.78 -8.63 -9.03
C ALA A 123 1.19 -8.35 -10.41
N THR A 124 1.37 -9.27 -11.34
CA THR A 124 0.77 -9.18 -12.68
C THR A 124 -0.75 -9.41 -12.68
N ALA A 125 -1.29 -9.95 -11.59
CA ALA A 125 -2.70 -10.27 -11.42
C ALA A 125 -3.35 -9.52 -10.23
N GLU A 126 -2.78 -8.39 -9.80
CA GLU A 126 -3.19 -7.70 -8.57
C GLU A 126 -4.59 -7.06 -8.64
N ASP A 127 -4.98 -6.55 -9.79
CA ASP A 127 -6.22 -5.79 -10.03
C ASP A 127 -7.20 -6.53 -10.96
N LEU A 128 -7.29 -7.84 -10.86
CA LEU A 128 -8.32 -8.59 -11.57
C LEU A 128 -9.70 -8.27 -10.97
N PRO A 129 -10.76 -8.10 -11.80
CA PRO A 129 -12.11 -7.72 -11.34
C PRO A 129 -12.68 -8.65 -10.27
N ASP A 130 -12.29 -9.93 -10.28
CA ASP A 130 -12.81 -10.98 -9.40
C ASP A 130 -11.81 -11.50 -8.37
N ALA A 131 -10.59 -10.96 -8.33
CA ALA A 131 -9.54 -11.41 -7.43
C ALA A 131 -8.64 -10.25 -7.02
N SER A 132 -8.75 -9.81 -5.77
CA SER A 132 -7.87 -8.79 -5.19
C SER A 132 -6.80 -9.46 -4.33
N PHE A 133 -5.54 -9.30 -4.71
CA PHE A 133 -4.39 -9.66 -3.88
C PHE A 133 -3.98 -8.53 -2.94
N ALA A 134 -4.90 -7.60 -2.65
CA ALA A 134 -4.65 -6.48 -1.76
C ALA A 134 -4.24 -6.95 -0.35
N GLY A 135 -3.23 -6.31 0.21
CA GLY A 135 -2.73 -6.62 1.56
C GLY A 135 -1.91 -7.92 1.68
N GLN A 136 -1.55 -8.56 0.56
CA GLN A 136 -0.69 -9.76 0.56
C GLN A 136 0.75 -9.44 0.13
N GLN A 137 1.11 -8.16 0.03
CA GLN A 137 2.32 -7.72 -0.63
C GLN A 137 3.29 -7.09 0.33
N GLU A 138 4.56 -7.50 0.21
CA GLU A 138 5.65 -7.00 1.03
C GLU A 138 6.21 -5.70 0.47
N THR A 139 6.54 -4.79 1.39
CA THR A 139 7.27 -3.55 1.10
C THR A 139 8.39 -3.39 2.11
N PHE A 140 9.60 -3.24 1.62
CA PHE A 140 10.78 -3.00 2.44
C PHE A 140 11.26 -1.58 2.25
N LEU A 141 11.28 -0.81 3.33
CA LEU A 141 11.67 0.60 3.33
C LEU A 141 13.13 0.78 3.78
N ASN A 142 13.75 1.89 3.39
CA ASN A 142 15.11 2.28 3.75
C ASN A 142 16.15 1.18 3.45
N VAL A 143 16.03 0.55 2.27
CA VAL A 143 17.01 -0.45 1.80
C VAL A 143 18.21 0.29 1.23
N ARG A 144 19.42 -0.02 1.69
CA ARG A 144 20.67 0.63 1.26
C ARG A 144 21.69 -0.39 0.81
N GLY A 145 22.39 -0.06 -0.27
CA GLY A 145 23.43 -0.90 -0.87
C GLY A 145 22.86 -2.03 -1.73
N ILE A 146 23.63 -2.42 -2.76
CA ILE A 146 23.21 -3.41 -3.76
C ILE A 146 22.93 -4.78 -3.14
N ASP A 147 23.76 -5.24 -2.20
CA ASP A 147 23.59 -6.55 -1.58
C ASP A 147 22.25 -6.64 -0.83
N ALA A 148 21.88 -5.57 -0.11
CA ALA A 148 20.60 -5.50 0.57
C ALA A 148 19.43 -5.45 -0.42
N VAL A 149 19.56 -4.75 -1.55
CA VAL A 149 18.55 -4.71 -2.61
C VAL A 149 18.34 -6.09 -3.20
N LEU A 150 19.42 -6.83 -3.51
CA LEU A 150 19.35 -8.23 -4.01
C LEU A 150 18.62 -9.15 -3.02
N VAL A 151 18.93 -9.05 -1.73
CA VAL A 151 18.22 -9.83 -0.69
C VAL A 151 16.74 -9.47 -0.68
N LYS A 152 16.39 -8.16 -0.69
CA LYS A 152 14.99 -7.73 -0.60
C LYS A 152 14.18 -8.06 -1.86
N ILE A 153 14.78 -8.11 -3.03
CA ILE A 153 14.10 -8.62 -4.24
C ILE A 153 13.75 -10.11 -4.07
N ARG A 154 14.62 -10.95 -3.51
CA ARG A 154 14.31 -12.35 -3.22
C ARG A 154 13.20 -12.49 -2.17
N GLU A 155 13.22 -11.68 -1.13
CA GLU A 155 12.15 -11.65 -0.12
C GLU A 155 10.80 -11.21 -0.74
N VAL A 156 10.80 -10.24 -1.66
CA VAL A 156 9.62 -9.88 -2.45
C VAL A 156 9.13 -11.10 -3.25
N PHE A 157 10.00 -11.81 -3.93
CA PHE A 157 9.62 -13.02 -4.67
C PHE A 157 9.06 -14.11 -3.74
N ALA A 158 9.63 -14.26 -2.55
CA ALA A 158 9.16 -15.18 -1.53
C ALA A 158 7.77 -14.83 -0.98
N SER A 159 7.36 -13.56 -1.04
CA SER A 159 6.06 -13.12 -0.50
C SER A 159 4.85 -13.75 -1.19
N LEU A 160 4.99 -14.25 -2.42
CA LEU A 160 3.95 -15.06 -3.06
C LEU A 160 3.65 -16.39 -2.33
N TYR A 161 4.52 -16.82 -1.44
CA TYR A 161 4.39 -18.07 -0.68
C TYR A 161 4.18 -17.82 0.81
N THR A 162 3.57 -16.70 1.19
CA THR A 162 2.97 -16.53 2.50
C THR A 162 1.76 -17.46 2.64
N ASP A 163 1.46 -17.88 3.84
CA ASP A 163 0.35 -18.80 4.16
C ASP A 163 -0.95 -18.30 3.55
N ARG A 164 -1.23 -17.02 3.72
CA ARG A 164 -2.40 -16.34 3.15
C ARG A 164 -2.39 -16.36 1.63
N ALA A 165 -1.25 -16.10 0.98
CA ALA A 165 -1.15 -16.08 -0.47
C ALA A 165 -1.31 -17.49 -1.09
N ILE A 166 -0.79 -18.52 -0.44
CA ILE A 166 -0.98 -19.93 -0.84
C ILE A 166 -2.45 -20.32 -0.71
N SER A 167 -3.04 -20.12 0.48
CA SER A 167 -4.43 -20.45 0.77
C SER A 167 -5.39 -19.73 -0.17
N TYR A 168 -5.20 -18.42 -0.39
CA TYR A 168 -6.03 -17.64 -1.29
C TYR A 168 -6.03 -18.18 -2.72
N ARG A 169 -4.83 -18.46 -3.30
CA ARG A 169 -4.74 -19.02 -4.65
C ARG A 169 -5.43 -20.37 -4.76
N SER A 170 -5.23 -21.25 -3.78
CA SER A 170 -5.84 -22.56 -3.75
C SER A 170 -7.36 -22.48 -3.71
N HIS A 171 -7.95 -21.67 -2.80
CA HIS A 171 -9.39 -21.49 -2.69
C HIS A 171 -10.03 -20.83 -3.92
N LYS A 172 -9.27 -20.00 -4.64
CA LYS A 172 -9.73 -19.37 -5.88
C LYS A 172 -9.47 -20.22 -7.14
N GLY A 173 -8.82 -21.36 -7.01
CA GLY A 173 -8.52 -22.25 -8.13
C GLY A 173 -7.42 -21.73 -9.07
N PHE A 174 -6.59 -20.79 -8.62
CA PHE A 174 -5.44 -20.33 -9.41
C PHE A 174 -4.29 -21.33 -9.30
N ALA A 175 -3.74 -21.75 -10.42
CA ALA A 175 -2.50 -22.51 -10.43
C ALA A 175 -1.35 -21.64 -9.92
N HIS A 176 -0.60 -22.13 -8.93
CA HIS A 176 0.50 -21.37 -8.30
C HIS A 176 1.54 -20.88 -9.32
N ALA A 177 1.81 -21.65 -10.37
CA ALA A 177 2.77 -21.32 -11.43
C ALA A 177 2.28 -20.19 -12.38
N GLN A 178 1.01 -19.86 -12.40
CA GLN A 178 0.45 -18.83 -13.29
C GLN A 178 0.63 -17.41 -12.76
N VAL A 179 0.80 -17.26 -11.46
CA VAL A 179 0.99 -15.95 -10.83
C VAL A 179 2.46 -15.60 -10.80
N ALA A 180 2.80 -14.44 -11.34
CA ALA A 180 4.16 -13.93 -11.34
C ALA A 180 4.24 -12.59 -10.60
N LEU A 181 5.42 -12.30 -10.06
CA LEU A 181 5.73 -11.04 -9.39
C LEU A 181 6.79 -10.26 -10.14
N SER A 182 6.68 -8.98 -10.03
CA SER A 182 7.75 -8.02 -10.29
C SER A 182 8.16 -7.37 -8.96
N ALA A 183 9.43 -7.14 -8.77
CA ALA A 183 9.95 -6.34 -7.67
C ALA A 183 10.30 -4.93 -8.20
N GLY A 184 9.64 -3.91 -7.66
CA GLY A 184 9.98 -2.52 -7.92
C GLY A 184 11.02 -2.02 -6.92
N VAL A 185 12.10 -1.41 -7.39
CA VAL A 185 13.10 -0.72 -6.59
C VAL A 185 12.96 0.77 -6.85
N GLN A 186 12.40 1.52 -5.91
CA GLN A 186 12.10 2.94 -6.04
C GLN A 186 12.94 3.76 -5.05
N ARG A 187 13.51 4.87 -5.50
CA ARG A 187 14.21 5.81 -4.60
C ARG A 187 13.25 6.33 -3.53
N MET A 188 13.68 6.27 -2.28
CA MET A 188 12.90 6.79 -1.15
C MET A 188 12.87 8.33 -1.14
N VAL A 189 11.70 8.87 -0.84
CA VAL A 189 11.52 10.27 -0.44
C VAL A 189 11.79 10.39 1.06
N ARG A 190 12.53 11.40 1.47
CA ARG A 190 12.90 11.62 2.87
C ARG A 190 11.72 12.18 3.69
N SER A 191 10.57 11.51 3.56
CA SER A 191 9.38 11.86 4.35
C SER A 191 9.53 11.51 5.83
N ASP A 192 10.51 10.70 6.20
CA ASP A 192 10.95 10.51 7.58
C ASP A 192 11.36 11.83 8.28
N LEU A 193 11.77 12.83 7.51
CA LEU A 193 12.08 14.20 7.94
C LEU A 193 10.97 15.20 7.57
N GLY A 194 9.91 14.74 6.93
CA GLY A 194 8.82 15.55 6.40
C GLY A 194 7.45 15.02 6.80
N ALA A 195 6.63 14.76 5.80
CA ALA A 195 5.28 14.24 5.97
C ALA A 195 4.93 13.27 4.83
N ALA A 196 3.95 12.42 5.06
CA ALA A 196 3.40 11.54 4.04
C ALA A 196 1.93 11.26 4.28
N GLY A 197 1.25 10.70 3.29
CA GLY A 197 -0.13 10.33 3.42
C GLY A 197 -0.72 9.71 2.17
N VAL A 198 -2.03 9.64 2.15
CA VAL A 198 -2.82 9.19 1.01
C VAL A 198 -3.79 10.28 0.59
N MET A 199 -4.17 10.29 -0.66
CA MET A 199 -5.23 11.16 -1.16
C MET A 199 -6.11 10.42 -2.15
N PHE A 200 -7.38 10.79 -2.15
CA PHE A 200 -8.39 10.21 -3.03
C PHE A 200 -9.00 11.31 -3.88
N THR A 201 -9.23 11.04 -5.15
CA THR A 201 -9.88 12.00 -6.04
C THR A 201 -11.42 11.97 -5.96
N ILE A 202 -11.95 11.39 -4.92
CA ILE A 202 -13.36 11.29 -4.58
C ILE A 202 -13.49 11.28 -3.06
N ASP A 203 -14.61 11.71 -2.52
CA ASP A 203 -14.90 11.48 -1.11
C ASP A 203 -15.17 9.98 -0.86
N THR A 204 -14.32 9.36 -0.07
CA THR A 204 -14.36 7.91 0.20
C THR A 204 -15.56 7.48 1.05
N GLU A 205 -16.29 8.41 1.65
CA GLU A 205 -17.49 8.12 2.43
C GLU A 205 -18.76 8.24 1.59
N SER A 206 -18.93 9.39 0.94
CA SER A 206 -20.17 9.70 0.18
C SER A 206 -20.08 9.35 -1.31
N GLY A 207 -18.88 9.22 -1.86
CA GLY A 207 -18.66 9.10 -3.30
C GLY A 207 -18.77 10.43 -4.05
N PHE A 208 -18.75 11.59 -3.34
CA PHE A 208 -18.83 12.89 -3.98
C PHE A 208 -17.59 13.15 -4.85
N PRO A 209 -17.75 13.40 -6.18
CA PRO A 209 -16.62 13.42 -7.11
C PRO A 209 -15.86 14.75 -7.16
N ASP A 210 -16.45 15.87 -6.70
CA ASP A 210 -15.86 17.20 -6.89
C ASP A 210 -14.92 17.62 -5.76
N VAL A 211 -14.36 16.65 -5.02
CA VAL A 211 -13.34 16.89 -4.00
C VAL A 211 -12.12 15.98 -4.20
N VAL A 212 -10.98 16.48 -3.74
CA VAL A 212 -9.82 15.66 -3.40
C VAL A 212 -9.76 15.57 -1.88
N PHE A 213 -9.82 14.36 -1.36
CA PHE A 213 -9.63 14.10 0.07
C PHE A 213 -8.16 13.76 0.33
N VAL A 214 -7.49 14.54 1.16
CA VAL A 214 -6.05 14.38 1.46
C VAL A 214 -5.90 14.07 2.94
N THR A 215 -5.16 13.01 3.27
CA THR A 215 -4.69 12.73 4.63
C THR A 215 -3.20 13.00 4.74
N SER A 216 -2.72 13.41 5.90
CA SER A 216 -1.32 13.75 6.13
C SER A 216 -0.88 13.47 7.57
N SER A 217 0.30 12.87 7.73
CA SER A 217 0.96 12.73 9.03
C SER A 217 2.47 12.93 8.89
N TYR A 218 3.16 13.11 10.00
CA TYR A 218 4.61 13.16 10.02
C TYR A 218 5.22 11.78 9.76
N GLY A 219 6.41 11.76 9.18
CA GLY A 219 7.16 10.54 8.94
C GLY A 219 6.79 9.80 7.65
N LEU A 220 7.22 8.55 7.56
CA LEU A 220 6.94 7.65 6.43
C LEU A 220 5.46 7.30 6.37
N GLY A 221 4.93 7.14 5.15
CA GLY A 221 3.50 6.93 4.88
C GLY A 221 2.91 5.62 5.39
N GLU A 222 3.73 4.65 5.76
CA GLU A 222 3.27 3.33 6.19
C GLU A 222 2.31 3.37 7.37
N THR A 223 2.55 4.27 8.36
CA THR A 223 1.66 4.44 9.50
C THR A 223 0.27 4.97 9.12
N VAL A 224 0.18 5.77 8.05
CA VAL A 224 -1.09 6.27 7.51
C VAL A 224 -1.81 5.17 6.74
N VAL A 225 -1.10 4.45 5.87
CA VAL A 225 -1.65 3.35 5.05
C VAL A 225 -2.17 2.21 5.92
N GLN A 226 -1.48 1.89 7.00
CA GLN A 226 -1.90 0.87 7.97
C GLN A 226 -3.00 1.34 8.94
N GLY A 227 -3.37 2.63 8.92
CA GLY A 227 -4.34 3.20 9.87
C GLY A 227 -3.82 3.30 11.31
N ALA A 228 -2.50 3.15 11.52
CA ALA A 228 -1.87 3.20 12.85
C ALA A 228 -1.81 4.61 13.46
N VAL A 229 -2.12 5.64 12.68
CA VAL A 229 -2.09 7.05 13.11
C VAL A 229 -3.36 7.76 12.70
N ASN A 230 -3.88 8.62 13.59
CA ASN A 230 -4.97 9.52 13.27
C ASN A 230 -4.37 10.76 12.60
N ALA A 231 -4.44 10.81 11.27
CA ALA A 231 -3.83 11.81 10.41
C ALA A 231 -4.65 13.11 10.34
N ASP A 232 -4.00 14.20 9.90
CA ASP A 232 -4.71 15.41 9.46
C ASP A 232 -5.53 15.09 8.21
N GLU A 233 -6.66 15.77 8.05
CA GLU A 233 -7.56 15.59 6.90
C GLU A 233 -7.89 16.92 6.26
N PHE A 234 -7.93 16.92 4.93
CA PHE A 234 -8.26 18.08 4.13
C PHE A 234 -9.20 17.70 3.00
N TYR A 235 -10.22 18.53 2.78
CA TYR A 235 -11.10 18.44 1.61
C TYR A 235 -10.84 19.62 0.70
N VAL A 236 -10.43 19.32 -0.54
CA VAL A 236 -10.12 20.34 -1.56
C VAL A 236 -11.15 20.27 -2.66
N HIS A 237 -11.89 21.37 -2.90
CA HIS A 237 -12.93 21.44 -3.90
C HIS A 237 -12.35 21.66 -5.30
N LYS A 238 -12.45 20.66 -6.16
CA LYS A 238 -11.86 20.67 -7.51
C LYS A 238 -12.27 21.86 -8.37
N PRO A 239 -13.57 22.26 -8.45
CA PRO A 239 -13.97 23.43 -9.25
C PRO A 239 -13.37 24.76 -8.77
N MET A 240 -13.19 24.96 -7.46
CA MET A 240 -12.54 26.16 -6.93
C MET A 240 -11.03 26.14 -7.22
N LEU A 241 -10.40 24.97 -7.09
CA LEU A 241 -9.00 24.78 -7.42
C LEU A 241 -8.71 25.11 -8.90
N ALA A 242 -9.56 24.66 -9.80
CA ALA A 242 -9.46 24.95 -11.23
C ALA A 242 -9.60 26.45 -11.57
N GLN A 243 -10.33 27.22 -10.73
CA GLN A 243 -10.49 28.66 -10.87
C GLN A 243 -9.38 29.47 -10.18
N GLY A 244 -8.36 28.82 -9.60
CA GLY A 244 -7.30 29.47 -8.84
C GLY A 244 -7.78 30.15 -7.55
N LYS A 245 -8.95 29.75 -7.04
CA LYS A 245 -9.52 30.25 -5.78
C LYS A 245 -9.03 29.38 -4.62
N ARG A 246 -9.12 29.91 -3.41
CA ARG A 246 -8.89 29.13 -2.18
C ARG A 246 -9.82 27.91 -2.17
N ALA A 247 -9.23 26.70 -2.27
CA ALA A 247 -9.97 25.48 -2.56
C ALA A 247 -10.11 24.53 -1.37
N VAL A 248 -9.35 24.72 -0.30
CA VAL A 248 -9.48 23.92 0.95
C VAL A 248 -10.74 24.34 1.68
N ILE A 249 -11.80 23.51 1.59
CA ILE A 249 -13.13 23.80 2.15
C ILE A 249 -13.33 23.23 3.57
N ARG A 250 -12.54 22.21 3.93
CA ARG A 250 -12.58 21.59 5.27
C ARG A 250 -11.19 21.07 5.62
N ARG A 251 -10.85 21.21 6.89
CA ARG A 251 -9.64 20.61 7.47
C ARG A 251 -9.93 20.14 8.89
N THR A 252 -9.34 19.01 9.26
CA THR A 252 -9.45 18.41 10.59
C THR A 252 -8.05 18.08 11.08
N LEU A 253 -7.72 18.54 12.28
CA LEU A 253 -6.41 18.25 12.89
C LEU A 253 -6.45 16.85 13.49
N GLY A 254 -5.54 15.97 13.04
CA GLY A 254 -5.35 14.65 13.59
C GLY A 254 -4.51 14.67 14.88
N SER A 255 -4.61 13.63 15.69
CA SER A 255 -3.78 13.50 16.88
C SER A 255 -2.31 13.21 16.58
N LYS A 256 -2.01 12.56 15.47
CA LYS A 256 -0.67 12.26 14.94
C LYS A 256 0.32 11.81 16.02
N GLN A 257 -0.09 10.85 16.86
CA GLN A 257 0.70 10.46 18.04
C GLN A 257 2.02 9.80 17.67
N LEU A 258 2.05 9.07 16.56
CA LEU A 258 3.19 8.27 16.11
C LEU A 258 3.67 8.74 14.75
N GLN A 259 4.97 8.59 14.51
CA GLN A 259 5.59 8.73 13.19
C GLN A 259 6.63 7.63 12.99
N MET A 260 6.77 7.16 11.75
CA MET A 260 7.82 6.23 11.37
C MET A 260 8.98 7.00 10.73
N ILE A 261 10.18 6.74 11.22
CA ILE A 261 11.41 7.38 10.73
C ILE A 261 12.45 6.30 10.39
N TYR A 262 13.53 6.69 9.75
CA TYR A 262 14.67 5.78 9.58
C TYR A 262 15.26 5.42 10.95
N ALA A 263 15.62 4.14 11.11
CA ALA A 263 16.39 3.70 12.28
C ALA A 263 17.79 4.31 12.23
N SER A 264 18.39 4.52 13.40
CA SER A 264 19.77 4.97 13.52
C SER A 264 20.74 3.81 13.27
N ASP A 265 22.00 4.14 12.91
CA ASP A 265 23.01 3.14 12.55
C ASP A 265 23.43 2.25 13.74
N ASP A 266 23.11 2.65 14.96
CA ASP A 266 23.32 1.90 16.20
C ASP A 266 22.19 0.90 16.54
N GLU A 267 21.15 0.78 15.69
CA GLU A 267 20.08 -0.22 15.80
C GLU A 267 20.27 -1.38 14.79
N PRO A 268 21.12 -2.39 15.07
CA PRO A 268 21.43 -3.44 14.12
C PRO A 268 20.17 -4.21 13.69
N GLY A 269 20.02 -4.41 12.38
CA GLY A 269 18.90 -5.13 11.78
C GLY A 269 17.61 -4.35 11.62
N LYS A 270 17.46 -3.17 12.22
CA LYS A 270 16.31 -2.28 11.99
C LYS A 270 16.63 -1.27 10.88
N ARG A 271 15.68 -1.07 9.98
CA ARG A 271 15.77 -0.08 8.90
C ARG A 271 14.92 1.15 9.17
N VAL A 272 13.80 0.95 9.84
CA VAL A 272 12.85 1.98 10.27
C VAL A 272 12.42 1.74 11.72
N ARG A 273 11.98 2.79 12.39
CA ARG A 273 11.42 2.73 13.74
C ARG A 273 10.26 3.68 13.90
N THR A 274 9.33 3.33 14.76
CA THR A 274 8.21 4.20 15.15
C THR A 274 8.55 4.93 16.43
N ILE A 275 8.34 6.25 16.45
CA ILE A 275 8.55 7.12 17.60
C ILE A 275 7.32 7.99 17.84
N GLU A 276 7.20 8.53 19.05
CA GLU A 276 6.18 9.53 19.35
C GLU A 276 6.48 10.87 18.67
N VAL A 277 5.45 11.53 18.17
CA VAL A 277 5.54 12.90 17.66
C VAL A 277 5.50 13.88 18.85
N PRO A 278 6.40 14.86 18.95
CA PRO A 278 6.38 15.87 19.98
C PRO A 278 5.03 16.61 20.09
N PRO A 279 4.53 16.92 21.30
CA PRO A 279 3.22 17.55 21.49
C PRO A 279 3.02 18.85 20.72
N GLU A 280 4.06 19.68 20.61
CA GLU A 280 4.05 20.95 19.86
C GLU A 280 3.87 20.75 18.34
N GLN A 281 4.32 19.62 17.80
CA GLN A 281 4.09 19.26 16.40
C GLN A 281 2.69 18.68 16.20
N ARG A 282 2.17 17.88 17.14
CA ARG A 282 0.82 17.33 17.07
C ARG A 282 -0.27 18.40 16.98
N SER A 283 -0.04 19.56 17.62
CA SER A 283 -0.97 20.70 17.65
C SER A 283 -0.99 21.53 16.36
N ARG A 284 -0.19 21.15 15.34
CA ARG A 284 -0.10 21.84 14.06
C ARG A 284 -0.42 20.87 12.93
N TYR A 285 -0.93 21.42 11.82
CA TYR A 285 -1.06 20.65 10.58
C TYR A 285 0.32 20.29 10.04
N SER A 286 0.45 19.07 9.54
CA SER A 286 1.70 18.56 8.93
C SER A 286 1.95 19.12 7.53
N LEU A 287 0.93 19.72 6.90
CA LEU A 287 0.99 20.44 5.63
C LEU A 287 0.43 21.85 5.74
N SER A 288 0.96 22.78 4.95
CA SER A 288 0.36 24.09 4.67
C SER A 288 -0.80 23.95 3.65
N GLU A 289 -1.69 24.95 3.61
CA GLU A 289 -2.78 24.98 2.60
C GLU A 289 -2.22 24.98 1.16
N ALA A 290 -1.10 25.64 0.90
CA ALA A 290 -0.47 25.68 -0.41
C ALA A 290 0.02 24.30 -0.86
N GLU A 291 0.62 23.51 0.05
CA GLU A 291 1.05 22.13 -0.21
C GLU A 291 -0.14 21.20 -0.44
N VAL A 292 -1.22 21.37 0.33
CA VAL A 292 -2.46 20.59 0.12
C VAL A 292 -3.07 20.88 -1.25
N GLU A 293 -3.10 22.15 -1.67
CA GLU A 293 -3.56 22.50 -3.02
C GLU A 293 -2.63 22.02 -4.13
N GLU A 294 -1.30 21.98 -3.90
CA GLU A 294 -0.34 21.39 -4.86
C GLU A 294 -0.61 19.89 -5.03
N LEU A 295 -0.79 19.15 -3.94
CA LEU A 295 -1.17 17.73 -3.98
C LEU A 295 -2.50 17.53 -4.71
N ALA A 296 -3.49 18.35 -4.42
CA ALA A 296 -4.79 18.26 -5.09
C ALA A 296 -4.70 18.54 -6.60
N ARG A 297 -3.83 19.46 -7.05
CA ARG A 297 -3.56 19.66 -8.49
C ARG A 297 -2.94 18.43 -9.13
N CYS A 298 -1.97 17.80 -8.46
CA CYS A 298 -1.38 16.54 -8.91
C CYS A 298 -2.45 15.43 -9.02
N ALA A 299 -3.31 15.31 -8.00
CA ALA A 299 -4.39 14.32 -7.98
C ALA A 299 -5.37 14.50 -9.14
N VAL A 300 -5.77 15.75 -9.44
CA VAL A 300 -6.66 16.06 -10.57
C VAL A 300 -6.01 15.73 -11.92
N LEU A 301 -4.70 15.99 -12.07
CA LEU A 301 -3.97 15.63 -13.28
C LEU A 301 -3.91 14.10 -13.46
N ILE A 302 -3.66 13.37 -12.39
CA ILE A 302 -3.62 11.90 -12.38
C ILE A 302 -5.01 11.34 -12.71
N GLU A 303 -6.07 11.80 -12.02
CA GLU A 303 -7.45 11.38 -12.30
C GLU A 303 -7.85 11.62 -13.77
N LYS A 304 -7.52 12.81 -14.30
CA LYS A 304 -7.80 13.15 -15.68
C LYS A 304 -7.08 12.21 -16.65
N HIS A 305 -5.83 11.86 -16.38
CA HIS A 305 -5.05 10.95 -17.20
C HIS A 305 -5.64 9.54 -17.22
N TYR A 306 -5.97 8.99 -16.04
CA TYR A 306 -6.54 7.64 -15.94
C TYR A 306 -8.05 7.57 -16.23
N GLY A 307 -8.75 8.71 -16.28
CA GLY A 307 -10.18 8.81 -16.60
C GLY A 307 -11.11 8.19 -15.53
N ARG A 308 -10.63 8.05 -14.30
CA ARG A 308 -11.38 7.44 -13.18
C ARG A 308 -10.88 7.95 -11.83
N PRO A 309 -11.68 7.80 -10.75
CA PRO A 309 -11.23 8.12 -9.40
C PRO A 309 -10.00 7.30 -9.00
N MET A 310 -9.09 7.95 -8.29
CA MET A 310 -7.78 7.41 -7.93
C MET A 310 -7.53 7.45 -6.43
N ASP A 311 -6.81 6.43 -5.95
CA ASP A 311 -6.17 6.30 -4.64
C ASP A 311 -4.66 6.52 -4.85
N ILE A 312 -4.08 7.51 -4.16
CA ILE A 312 -2.75 8.02 -4.44
C ILE A 312 -1.96 8.13 -3.14
N GLU A 313 -0.79 7.49 -3.10
CA GLU A 313 0.19 7.67 -2.02
C GLU A 313 1.15 8.80 -2.38
N TRP A 314 1.49 9.62 -1.39
CA TRP A 314 2.39 10.76 -1.57
C TRP A 314 3.34 10.94 -0.38
N GLY A 315 4.45 11.64 -0.62
CA GLY A 315 5.42 12.01 0.42
C GLY A 315 5.99 13.41 0.18
N LYS A 316 6.22 14.13 1.26
CA LYS A 316 6.98 15.39 1.30
C LYS A 316 8.40 15.08 1.73
N ASP A 317 9.36 15.43 0.91
CA ASP A 317 10.77 15.29 1.23
C ASP A 317 11.20 16.38 2.23
N GLY A 318 11.73 15.98 3.38
CA GLY A 318 12.18 16.91 4.41
C GLY A 318 13.53 17.58 4.09
N VAL A 319 14.24 17.15 3.02
CA VAL A 319 15.52 17.72 2.61
C VAL A 319 15.32 18.81 1.56
N ASP A 320 14.55 18.54 0.49
CA ASP A 320 14.32 19.49 -0.59
C ASP A 320 12.97 20.22 -0.49
N GLY A 321 12.11 19.82 0.43
CA GLY A 321 10.79 20.40 0.70
C GLY A 321 9.73 20.10 -0.34
N LYS A 322 10.02 19.27 -1.37
CA LYS A 322 9.11 19.00 -2.47
C LYS A 322 8.16 17.86 -2.16
N LEU A 323 7.02 17.87 -2.87
CA LEU A 323 6.01 16.84 -2.84
C LEU A 323 6.22 15.84 -3.99
N TYR A 324 6.07 14.55 -3.66
CA TYR A 324 6.27 13.44 -4.58
C TYR A 324 5.08 12.49 -4.53
N ILE A 325 4.70 11.95 -5.69
CA ILE A 325 3.73 10.88 -5.82
C ILE A 325 4.47 9.55 -5.76
N LEU A 326 4.08 8.68 -4.84
CA LEU A 326 4.75 7.41 -4.56
C LEU A 326 4.07 6.22 -5.20
N GLN A 327 2.74 6.30 -5.37
CA GLN A 327 1.92 5.29 -6.03
C GLN A 327 0.59 5.91 -6.44
N ALA A 328 -0.02 5.41 -7.53
CA ALA A 328 -1.40 5.70 -7.87
C ALA A 328 -2.09 4.43 -8.38
N ARG A 329 -3.33 4.20 -7.93
CA ARG A 329 -4.16 3.08 -8.37
C ARG A 329 -5.62 3.52 -8.47
N PRO A 330 -6.46 2.84 -9.28
CA PRO A 330 -7.89 3.11 -9.31
C PRO A 330 -8.53 2.95 -7.93
N GLU A 331 -9.40 3.88 -7.55
CA GLU A 331 -10.30 3.70 -6.41
C GLU A 331 -11.40 2.71 -6.83
N THR A 332 -11.59 1.64 -6.07
CA THR A 332 -12.48 0.52 -6.45
C THR A 332 -13.65 0.32 -5.51
N VAL A 333 -13.69 0.98 -4.36
CA VAL A 333 -14.71 0.74 -3.33
C VAL A 333 -15.96 1.58 -3.60
N LYS A 334 -15.82 2.90 -3.72
CA LYS A 334 -16.96 3.81 -3.90
C LYS A 334 -17.30 4.08 -5.35
N SER A 335 -16.31 4.10 -6.23
CA SER A 335 -16.53 4.30 -7.67
C SER A 335 -17.37 3.19 -8.31
N GLN A 336 -17.37 1.97 -7.75
CA GLN A 336 -18.16 0.83 -8.24
C GLN A 336 -19.55 0.72 -7.62
N GLN A 337 -19.88 1.46 -6.58
CA GLN A 337 -21.21 1.43 -5.97
C GLN A 337 -22.26 2.08 -6.91
N LYS A 338 -22.92 1.25 -7.71
CA LYS A 338 -24.06 1.64 -8.52
C LYS A 338 -25.31 1.74 -7.63
N GLY A 339 -25.69 2.95 -7.24
CA GLY A 339 -26.99 3.18 -6.58
C GLY A 339 -27.00 4.52 -5.82
N LYS A 340 -27.69 5.51 -6.38
CA LYS A 340 -27.97 6.78 -5.73
C LYS A 340 -29.14 6.66 -4.72
N VAL A 341 -29.02 5.75 -3.75
CA VAL A 341 -29.97 5.72 -2.63
C VAL A 341 -29.28 6.28 -1.41
N GLU A 342 -29.49 7.54 -1.13
CA GLU A 342 -29.08 8.16 0.11
C GLU A 342 -30.07 7.78 1.22
N GLN A 343 -29.65 6.95 2.17
CA GLN A 343 -30.43 6.64 3.37
C GLN A 343 -30.12 7.69 4.44
N ARG A 344 -31.11 8.50 4.75
CA ARG A 344 -30.99 9.52 5.80
C ARG A 344 -31.67 9.04 7.08
N TYR A 345 -30.87 8.80 8.11
CA TYR A 345 -31.39 8.43 9.42
C TYR A 345 -31.70 9.67 10.24
N LYS A 346 -32.88 9.70 10.89
CA LYS A 346 -33.27 10.74 11.84
C LYS A 346 -33.45 10.11 13.21
N LEU A 347 -32.66 10.56 14.17
CA LEU A 347 -32.78 10.12 15.56
C LEU A 347 -34.11 10.64 16.13
N LYS A 348 -34.98 9.74 16.59
CA LYS A 348 -36.29 10.08 17.16
C LYS A 348 -36.19 10.49 18.62
N ALA A 349 -35.29 9.89 19.37
CA ALA A 349 -35.04 10.21 20.79
C ALA A 349 -33.53 9.98 21.07
N ARG A 350 -32.99 10.75 22.02
CA ARG A 350 -31.62 10.57 22.51
C ARG A 350 -31.63 9.70 23.74
N GLY A 351 -30.88 8.60 23.74
CA GLY A 351 -30.57 7.83 24.93
C GLY A 351 -29.34 8.39 25.67
N THR A 352 -28.87 7.67 26.68
CA THR A 352 -27.62 8.00 27.35
C THR A 352 -26.46 7.70 26.38
N VAL A 353 -25.62 8.72 26.11
CA VAL A 353 -24.44 8.56 25.31
C VAL A 353 -23.36 7.92 26.17
N LEU A 354 -22.91 6.71 25.81
CA LEU A 354 -21.84 5.98 26.51
C LEU A 354 -20.46 6.25 25.89
N ALA A 355 -20.39 6.44 24.59
CA ALA A 355 -19.19 6.83 23.86
C ALA A 355 -19.56 7.64 22.63
N GLU A 356 -18.67 8.51 22.19
CA GLU A 356 -18.81 9.31 20.97
C GLU A 356 -17.58 9.15 20.11
N GLY A 357 -17.78 9.01 18.79
CA GLY A 357 -16.70 8.85 17.84
C GLY A 357 -17.11 9.25 16.43
N ARG A 358 -16.20 9.11 15.49
CA ARG A 358 -16.46 9.36 14.07
C ARG A 358 -17.09 8.11 13.44
N ALA A 359 -18.23 8.30 12.78
CA ALA A 359 -18.85 7.23 12.00
C ALA A 359 -18.02 6.95 10.72
N ILE A 360 -17.75 5.68 10.46
CA ILE A 360 -17.19 5.17 9.21
C ILE A 360 -18.30 4.34 8.55
N GLY A 361 -18.66 4.70 7.31
CA GLY A 361 -19.77 4.07 6.61
C GLY A 361 -21.13 4.64 6.95
N GLN A 362 -22.20 4.04 6.37
CA GLN A 362 -23.59 4.61 6.41
C GLN A 362 -24.60 3.71 7.13
N LYS A 363 -24.16 2.62 7.73
CA LYS A 363 -25.04 1.68 8.44
C LYS A 363 -25.10 1.99 9.93
N ILE A 364 -26.24 1.68 10.55
CA ILE A 364 -26.44 1.72 12.00
C ILE A 364 -26.59 0.28 12.48
N GLY A 365 -25.69 -0.16 13.37
CA GLY A 365 -25.78 -1.44 14.04
C GLY A 365 -26.52 -1.33 15.38
N ILE A 366 -27.24 -2.37 15.75
CA ILE A 366 -27.92 -2.52 17.04
C ILE A 366 -27.61 -3.91 17.58
N GLY A 367 -27.14 -3.99 18.83
CA GLY A 367 -26.79 -5.27 19.45
C GLY A 367 -26.14 -5.12 20.82
N CYS A 368 -25.78 -6.26 21.42
CA CYS A 368 -25.00 -6.26 22.66
C CYS A 368 -23.55 -5.91 22.38
N VAL A 369 -22.98 -5.02 23.18
CA VAL A 369 -21.56 -4.63 23.05
C VAL A 369 -20.66 -5.75 23.58
N ARG A 370 -19.64 -6.11 22.78
CA ARG A 370 -18.56 -7.02 23.13
C ARG A 370 -17.21 -6.34 22.97
N VAL A 371 -16.56 -6.08 24.07
CA VAL A 371 -15.17 -5.57 24.06
C VAL A 371 -14.25 -6.78 23.95
N VAL A 372 -13.51 -6.86 22.82
CA VAL A 372 -12.57 -7.93 22.50
C VAL A 372 -11.29 -7.27 22.00
N LEU A 373 -10.20 -7.42 22.73
CA LEU A 373 -8.92 -6.75 22.45
C LEU A 373 -7.92 -7.68 21.74
N ASP A 374 -8.16 -8.99 21.77
CA ASP A 374 -7.33 -9.99 21.11
C ASP A 374 -8.18 -10.82 20.16
N VAL A 375 -7.68 -11.00 18.92
CA VAL A 375 -8.33 -11.80 17.88
C VAL A 375 -8.54 -13.26 18.32
N ALA A 376 -7.70 -13.78 19.22
CA ALA A 376 -7.88 -15.12 19.80
C ALA A 376 -9.18 -15.28 20.60
N GLU A 377 -9.77 -14.18 21.09
CA GLU A 377 -11.03 -14.17 21.84
C GLU A 377 -12.27 -13.87 20.97
N MET A 378 -12.13 -13.88 19.64
CA MET A 378 -13.22 -13.49 18.71
C MET A 378 -14.48 -14.35 18.84
N GLU A 379 -14.40 -15.56 19.40
CA GLU A 379 -15.56 -16.43 19.66
C GLU A 379 -16.57 -15.85 20.64
N ARG A 380 -16.15 -14.87 21.45
CA ARG A 380 -17.04 -14.15 22.37
C ARG A 380 -18.06 -13.27 21.64
N VAL A 381 -17.82 -12.93 20.39
CA VAL A 381 -18.73 -12.12 19.56
C VAL A 381 -19.74 -13.03 18.87
N ARG A 382 -21.00 -12.86 19.18
CA ARG A 382 -22.11 -13.60 18.58
C ARG A 382 -22.68 -12.87 17.37
N PRO A 383 -23.38 -13.56 16.47
CA PRO A 383 -24.08 -12.92 15.37
C PRO A 383 -25.03 -11.81 15.87
N GLY A 384 -24.88 -10.60 15.33
CA GLY A 384 -25.68 -9.42 15.73
C GLY A 384 -25.13 -8.63 16.91
N ASP A 385 -24.03 -9.02 17.53
CA ASP A 385 -23.35 -8.20 18.55
C ASP A 385 -22.64 -6.98 17.93
N ILE A 386 -22.31 -6.00 18.76
CA ILE A 386 -21.46 -4.86 18.42
C ILE A 386 -20.04 -5.16 18.93
N LEU A 387 -19.08 -5.25 18.01
CA LEU A 387 -17.67 -5.44 18.34
C LEU A 387 -17.05 -4.09 18.73
N VAL A 388 -16.35 -4.05 19.84
CA VAL A 388 -15.50 -2.92 20.27
C VAL A 388 -14.09 -3.47 20.48
N THR A 389 -13.12 -2.89 19.76
CA THR A 389 -11.71 -3.27 19.85
C THR A 389 -10.83 -2.04 19.60
N ASP A 390 -9.55 -2.11 19.93
CA ASP A 390 -8.62 -0.99 19.68
C ASP A 390 -8.35 -0.80 18.19
N MET A 391 -8.11 -1.89 17.46
CA MET A 391 -7.84 -1.87 16.03
C MET A 391 -8.21 -3.23 15.41
N THR A 392 -8.65 -3.21 14.15
CA THR A 392 -8.88 -4.43 13.38
C THR A 392 -7.84 -4.58 12.28
N ASP A 393 -7.43 -5.81 12.02
CA ASP A 393 -6.64 -6.23 10.89
C ASP A 393 -7.38 -7.31 10.08
N PRO A 394 -6.83 -7.83 8.97
CA PRO A 394 -7.49 -8.86 8.17
C PRO A 394 -7.86 -10.15 8.93
N ASN A 395 -7.23 -10.45 10.06
CA ASN A 395 -7.56 -11.63 10.87
C ASN A 395 -8.91 -11.49 11.58
N TRP A 396 -9.40 -10.25 11.71
CA TRP A 396 -10.71 -9.97 12.30
C TRP A 396 -11.88 -10.18 11.31
N GLU A 397 -11.61 -10.44 10.02
CA GLU A 397 -12.66 -10.57 9.01
C GLU A 397 -13.78 -11.55 9.39
N PRO A 398 -13.50 -12.75 9.96
CA PRO A 398 -14.56 -13.69 10.33
C PRO A 398 -15.52 -13.15 11.40
N VAL A 399 -15.00 -12.38 12.36
CA VAL A 399 -15.83 -11.80 13.42
C VAL A 399 -16.54 -10.54 12.94
N MET A 400 -15.91 -9.72 12.10
CA MET A 400 -16.53 -8.54 11.49
C MET A 400 -17.76 -8.90 10.63
N LYS A 401 -17.74 -10.07 9.97
CA LYS A 401 -18.92 -10.57 9.21
C LYS A 401 -20.08 -10.98 10.11
N ARG A 402 -19.84 -11.33 11.36
CA ARG A 402 -20.86 -11.74 12.36
C ARG A 402 -21.42 -10.54 13.11
N ALA A 403 -20.59 -9.53 13.35
CA ALA A 403 -20.96 -8.34 14.10
C ALA A 403 -22.02 -7.50 13.34
N SER A 404 -22.87 -6.84 14.09
CA SER A 404 -23.84 -5.86 13.59
C SER A 404 -23.16 -4.49 13.30
N ALA A 405 -22.15 -4.16 14.09
CA ALA A 405 -21.27 -3.01 13.94
C ALA A 405 -19.94 -3.26 14.64
#